data_1b94e85f866c30121724f1cc0e8ecb6e
#
_entry.id   1b94e85f866c30121724f1cc0e8ecb6e
#
_cell.length_a   1.000
_cell.length_b   1.000
_cell.length_c   1.000
_cell.angle_alpha   90.00
_cell.angle_beta   90.00
_cell.angle_gamma   90.00
#
_symmetry.space_group_name_H-M   'P 1'
#
loop_
_entity.id
_entity.type
_entity.pdbx_description
1 polymer ?
#
loop_
_entity_poly.entity_id
_entity_poly.type
_entity_poly.pdbx_seq_one_letter_code
_entity_poly.pdbx_strand_id
1 'polypeptide(L)'
;LSLALSGGVQRDDLSNQKQERNKRFVGSANINFTPNDKFTASISISSYQAHRNIKSSFDYINERTPYENLDTLRFTQLNNSIDMNLNWRLRNSETQSHTLSANASYQEAADKQGRYIMPGNLTRFMNLGANYGIDFTPLDFSVTAGINASNNYASRKNVLTIGPTLTCSKHLFKKALTTGLTLSFNQTQEAGRKLATIYNARWHANYRFLKRHGLNASVAYQHRSLSEATLTNSSSLTSQISYSYSF
;
A
#
# COMPACT_ATOMS: atom_id res chain seq x y z
N LEU A 1 -19.79 -15.76 4.14
CA LEU A 1 -18.90 -15.16 5.15
C LEU A 1 -17.83 -16.16 5.54
N SER A 2 -16.56 -15.78 5.44
CA SER A 2 -15.44 -16.55 5.99
C SER A 2 -14.62 -15.67 6.95
N LEU A 3 -14.15 -16.27 8.03
CA LEU A 3 -13.30 -15.64 9.03
C LEU A 3 -12.09 -16.54 9.26
N ALA A 4 -10.89 -15.98 9.09
CA ALA A 4 -9.65 -16.64 9.45
C ALA A 4 -8.90 -15.79 10.49
N LEU A 5 -8.53 -16.42 11.60
CA LEU A 5 -7.76 -15.79 12.67
C LEU A 5 -6.44 -16.54 12.82
N SER A 6 -5.35 -15.84 12.94
CA SER A 6 -4.05 -16.42 13.29
C SER A 6 -3.36 -15.57 14.35
N GLY A 7 -2.58 -16.23 15.20
CA GLY A 7 -1.80 -15.57 16.22
C GLY A 7 -0.59 -16.41 16.61
N GLY A 8 0.51 -15.73 16.93
CA GLY A 8 1.74 -16.39 17.34
C GLY A 8 2.53 -15.55 18.33
N VAL A 9 3.24 -16.22 19.23
CA VAL A 9 4.16 -15.61 20.18
C VAL A 9 5.50 -16.28 20.04
N GLN A 10 6.53 -15.48 19.86
CA GLN A 10 7.91 -15.95 19.81
C GLN A 10 8.68 -15.33 20.97
N ARG A 11 9.43 -16.17 21.68
CA ARG A 11 10.39 -15.74 22.71
C ARG A 11 11.74 -16.38 22.44
N ASP A 12 12.82 -15.60 22.48
CA ASP A 12 14.17 -16.08 22.15
C ASP A 12 15.03 -16.50 23.35
N ASP A 13 14.57 -16.22 24.58
CA ASP A 13 15.27 -16.57 25.80
C ASP A 13 14.32 -17.25 26.80
N LEU A 14 14.21 -18.58 26.70
CA LEU A 14 13.37 -19.39 27.61
C LEU A 14 14.02 -19.57 28.98
N SER A 15 15.35 -19.63 29.05
CA SER A 15 16.09 -19.86 30.29
C SER A 15 16.44 -18.59 31.05
N ASN A 16 16.09 -17.44 30.54
CA ASN A 16 16.28 -16.14 31.18
C ASN A 16 17.77 -15.74 31.39
N GLN A 17 18.67 -16.29 30.58
CA GLN A 17 20.10 -16.15 30.71
C GLN A 17 20.72 -15.08 29.80
N LYS A 18 20.02 -14.67 28.73
CA LYS A 18 20.51 -13.66 27.79
C LYS A 18 20.44 -12.26 28.35
N GLN A 19 21.46 -11.45 28.06
CA GLN A 19 21.47 -10.02 28.37
C GLN A 19 20.43 -9.26 27.53
N GLU A 20 20.12 -9.75 26.32
CA GLU A 20 19.13 -9.19 25.42
C GLU A 20 17.99 -10.20 25.20
N ARG A 21 16.76 -9.72 25.37
CA ARG A 21 15.55 -10.54 25.22
C ARG A 21 14.61 -9.93 24.20
N ASN A 22 14.19 -10.75 23.25
CA ASN A 22 13.18 -10.38 22.28
C ASN A 22 11.91 -11.20 22.52
N LYS A 23 10.78 -10.51 22.62
CA LYS A 23 9.46 -11.12 22.60
C LYS A 23 8.71 -10.55 21.41
N ARG A 24 8.13 -11.42 20.59
CA ARG A 24 7.35 -11.01 19.43
C ARG A 24 5.94 -11.55 19.56
N PHE A 25 4.99 -10.70 19.25
CA PHE A 25 3.59 -11.06 19.07
C PHE A 25 3.17 -10.75 17.65
N VAL A 26 2.55 -11.70 16.99
CA VAL A 26 2.01 -11.55 15.63
C VAL A 26 0.56 -12.00 15.68
N GLY A 27 -0.34 -11.15 15.22
CA GLY A 27 -1.75 -11.47 15.09
C GLY A 27 -2.27 -11.03 13.73
N SER A 28 -3.14 -11.83 13.11
CA SER A 28 -3.86 -11.42 11.93
C SER A 28 -5.30 -11.93 11.94
N ALA A 29 -6.18 -11.15 11.32
CA ALA A 29 -7.57 -11.50 11.09
C ALA A 29 -7.93 -11.18 9.64
N ASN A 30 -8.56 -12.13 8.96
CA ASN A 30 -9.07 -11.95 7.61
C ASN A 30 -10.57 -12.28 7.59
N ILE A 31 -11.35 -11.33 7.13
CA ILE A 31 -12.80 -11.43 7.00
C ILE A 31 -13.14 -11.26 5.53
N ASN A 32 -13.84 -12.24 4.95
CA ASN A 32 -14.36 -12.14 3.59
C ASN A 32 -15.88 -12.28 3.65
N PHE A 33 -16.56 -11.35 3.03
CA PHE A 33 -18.01 -11.29 2.94
C PHE A 33 -18.45 -11.26 1.48
N THR A 34 -19.07 -12.34 1.02
CA THR A 34 -19.57 -12.50 -0.35
C THR A 34 -21.01 -13.02 -0.24
N PRO A 35 -22.00 -12.10 -0.08
CA PRO A 35 -23.40 -12.49 0.07
C PRO A 35 -24.01 -13.01 -1.22
N ASN A 36 -23.47 -12.60 -2.35
CA ASN A 36 -23.90 -13.00 -3.69
C ASN A 36 -22.75 -12.79 -4.70
N ASP A 37 -22.96 -13.21 -5.95
CA ASP A 37 -21.96 -13.11 -7.02
C ASP A 37 -21.65 -11.65 -7.46
N LYS A 38 -22.42 -10.68 -6.96
CA LYS A 38 -22.28 -9.27 -7.34
C LYS A 38 -21.47 -8.45 -6.34
N PHE A 39 -21.35 -8.91 -5.10
CA PHE A 39 -20.75 -8.13 -4.05
C PHE A 39 -19.71 -8.95 -3.27
N THR A 40 -18.51 -8.40 -3.15
CA THR A 40 -17.44 -8.96 -2.32
C THR A 40 -16.82 -7.84 -1.49
N ALA A 41 -16.68 -8.08 -0.21
CA ALA A 41 -15.94 -7.22 0.70
C ALA A 41 -14.92 -8.05 1.48
N SER A 42 -13.71 -7.55 1.64
CA SER A 42 -12.67 -8.18 2.45
C SER A 42 -12.03 -7.18 3.38
N ILE A 43 -11.72 -7.62 4.59
CA ILE A 43 -10.98 -6.86 5.59
C ILE A 43 -9.86 -7.76 6.07
N SER A 44 -8.63 -7.25 6.01
CA SER A 44 -7.45 -7.90 6.57
C SER A 44 -6.84 -6.98 7.62
N ILE A 45 -6.61 -7.51 8.80
CA ILE A 45 -5.99 -6.79 9.92
C ILE A 45 -4.75 -7.57 10.31
N SER A 46 -3.61 -6.90 10.45
CA SER A 46 -2.41 -7.50 11.01
C SER A 46 -1.79 -6.61 12.07
N SER A 47 -1.26 -7.23 13.10
CA SER A 47 -0.55 -6.55 14.17
C SER A 47 0.72 -7.33 14.49
N TYR A 48 1.83 -6.61 14.50
CA TYR A 48 3.14 -7.12 14.88
C TYR A 48 3.69 -6.25 16.00
N GLN A 49 4.11 -6.89 17.07
CA GLN A 49 4.76 -6.21 18.19
C GLN A 49 6.04 -6.97 18.55
N ALA A 50 7.16 -6.27 18.56
CA ALA A 50 8.42 -6.80 19.02
C ALA A 50 8.89 -6.00 20.24
N HIS A 51 9.02 -6.68 21.38
CA HIS A 51 9.56 -6.11 22.60
C HIS A 51 11.01 -6.54 22.73
N ARG A 52 11.91 -5.58 22.82
CA ARG A 52 13.32 -5.77 23.04
C ARG A 52 13.70 -5.16 24.39
N ASN A 53 14.13 -5.99 25.32
CA ASN A 53 14.74 -5.55 26.56
C ASN A 53 16.23 -5.71 26.46
N ILE A 54 16.96 -4.61 26.54
CA ILE A 54 18.43 -4.62 26.66
C ILE A 54 18.74 -4.45 28.13
N LYS A 55 19.32 -5.48 28.76
CA LYS A 55 20.00 -5.32 30.02
C LYS A 55 21.27 -4.51 29.75
N SER A 56 21.23 -3.24 30.09
CA SER A 56 22.41 -2.40 29.95
C SER A 56 23.39 -2.71 31.08
N SER A 57 24.66 -2.32 30.90
CA SER A 57 25.64 -2.29 31.96
C SER A 57 25.19 -1.46 33.18
N PHE A 58 24.10 -0.72 33.06
CA PHE A 58 23.46 0.05 34.13
C PHE A 58 22.62 -0.83 35.07
N ASP A 59 22.23 -2.07 34.72
CA ASP A 59 21.57 -3.00 35.66
C ASP A 59 22.47 -3.27 36.88
N TYR A 60 23.82 -3.29 36.71
CA TYR A 60 24.78 -3.42 37.78
C TYR A 60 24.82 -2.18 38.67
N ILE A 61 24.64 -0.99 38.13
CA ILE A 61 24.53 0.25 38.86
C ILE A 61 23.23 0.32 39.66
N ASN A 62 22.12 -0.12 39.04
CA ASN A 62 20.81 -0.17 39.70
C ASN A 62 20.77 -1.14 40.88
N GLU A 63 21.51 -2.24 40.83
CA GLU A 63 21.62 -3.18 41.97
C GLU A 63 22.41 -2.56 43.14
N ARG A 64 23.34 -1.65 42.88
CA ARG A 64 24.18 -1.01 43.90
C ARG A 64 23.67 0.34 44.41
N THR A 65 22.86 1.05 43.62
CA THR A 65 22.30 2.36 43.96
C THR A 65 20.80 2.37 43.76
N PRO A 66 20.00 1.81 44.68
CA PRO A 66 18.53 1.66 44.52
C PRO A 66 17.78 2.99 44.40
N TYR A 67 18.42 4.14 44.62
CA TYR A 67 17.82 5.47 44.50
C TYR A 67 18.01 6.13 43.13
N GLU A 68 18.87 5.60 42.26
CA GLU A 68 19.09 6.08 40.89
C GLU A 68 18.68 4.99 39.89
N ASN A 69 17.42 4.64 39.91
CA ASN A 69 16.85 3.63 39.01
C ASN A 69 16.88 4.16 37.55
N LEU A 70 17.98 3.89 36.86
CA LEU A 70 18.02 4.02 35.40
C LEU A 70 17.22 2.88 34.80
N ASP A 71 16.03 3.18 34.30
CA ASP A 71 15.14 2.20 33.72
C ASP A 71 15.84 1.37 32.63
N THR A 72 15.74 0.04 32.73
CA THR A 72 16.13 -0.89 31.67
C THR A 72 15.54 -0.41 30.35
N LEU A 73 16.37 -0.20 29.34
CA LEU A 73 15.93 0.30 28.03
C LEU A 73 14.97 -0.71 27.41
N ARG A 74 13.67 -0.44 27.50
CA ARG A 74 12.60 -1.24 26.94
C ARG A 74 12.15 -0.63 25.62
N PHE A 75 12.52 -1.25 24.51
CA PHE A 75 12.08 -0.86 23.20
C PHE A 75 10.92 -1.75 22.75
N THR A 76 9.90 -1.14 22.19
CA THR A 76 8.80 -1.85 21.56
C THR A 76 8.58 -1.30 20.17
N GLN A 77 8.76 -2.15 19.18
CA GLN A 77 8.41 -1.85 17.81
C GLN A 77 6.99 -2.35 17.53
N LEU A 78 6.15 -1.46 17.04
CA LEU A 78 4.78 -1.74 16.63
C LEU A 78 4.67 -1.60 15.12
N ASN A 79 3.98 -2.54 14.51
CA ASN A 79 3.57 -2.43 13.10
C ASN A 79 2.14 -2.98 12.99
N ASN A 80 1.21 -2.12 12.68
CA ASN A 80 -0.20 -2.46 12.51
C ASN A 80 -0.62 -2.14 11.08
N SER A 81 -1.39 -3.02 10.46
CA SER A 81 -2.02 -2.75 9.18
C SER A 81 -3.49 -3.16 9.17
N ILE A 82 -4.27 -2.39 8.43
CA ILE A 82 -5.67 -2.68 8.12
C ILE A 82 -5.83 -2.45 6.63
N ASP A 83 -6.29 -3.46 5.91
CA ASP A 83 -6.57 -3.39 4.49
C ASP A 83 -8.03 -3.78 4.26
N MET A 84 -8.76 -2.96 3.53
CA MET A 84 -10.16 -3.16 3.18
C MET A 84 -10.31 -3.08 1.67
N ASN A 85 -11.02 -4.04 1.10
CA ASN A 85 -11.35 -4.04 -0.31
C ASN A 85 -12.83 -4.33 -0.49
N LEU A 86 -13.47 -3.59 -1.36
CA LEU A 86 -14.86 -3.74 -1.75
C LEU A 86 -14.95 -3.81 -3.26
N ASN A 87 -15.70 -4.76 -3.76
CA ASN A 87 -16.02 -4.89 -5.18
C ASN A 87 -17.52 -5.13 -5.33
N TRP A 88 -18.16 -4.29 -6.10
CA TRP A 88 -19.60 -4.38 -6.35
C TRP A 88 -19.90 -4.30 -7.83
N ARG A 89 -20.43 -5.39 -8.40
CA ARG A 89 -20.94 -5.44 -9.76
C ARG A 89 -22.36 -4.90 -9.77
N LEU A 90 -22.50 -3.64 -10.15
CA LEU A 90 -23.78 -2.92 -10.16
C LEU A 90 -24.73 -3.43 -11.23
N ARG A 91 -24.18 -3.70 -12.42
CA ARG A 91 -24.92 -4.20 -13.57
C ARG A 91 -24.06 -5.21 -14.32
N ASN A 92 -24.67 -6.26 -14.79
CA ASN A 92 -24.07 -7.23 -15.67
C ASN A 92 -25.08 -7.62 -16.74
N SER A 93 -24.84 -7.20 -17.98
CA SER A 93 -25.63 -7.56 -19.14
C SER A 93 -24.71 -8.14 -20.21
N GLU A 94 -25.27 -8.74 -21.27
CA GLU A 94 -24.50 -9.29 -22.37
C GLU A 94 -23.62 -8.24 -23.07
N THR A 95 -24.03 -6.96 -23.04
CA THR A 95 -23.35 -5.87 -23.72
C THR A 95 -22.44 -5.05 -22.81
N GLN A 96 -22.77 -4.95 -21.53
CA GLN A 96 -22.05 -4.05 -20.59
C GLN A 96 -21.99 -4.64 -19.19
N SER A 97 -20.86 -4.45 -18.54
CA SER A 97 -20.67 -4.71 -17.11
C SER A 97 -20.23 -3.43 -16.41
N HIS A 98 -20.85 -3.11 -15.27
CA HIS A 98 -20.54 -1.95 -14.46
C HIS A 98 -20.04 -2.41 -13.09
N THR A 99 -18.87 -1.97 -12.71
CA THR A 99 -18.22 -2.38 -11.46
C THR A 99 -17.81 -1.14 -10.67
N LEU A 100 -18.17 -1.11 -9.39
CA LEU A 100 -17.67 -0.16 -8.40
C LEU A 100 -16.69 -0.89 -7.50
N SER A 101 -15.47 -0.40 -7.39
CA SER A 101 -14.49 -0.91 -6.45
C SER A 101 -14.00 0.20 -5.52
N ALA A 102 -13.77 -0.14 -4.26
CA ALA A 102 -13.16 0.76 -3.30
C ALA A 102 -12.12 -0.01 -2.50
N ASN A 103 -11.03 0.67 -2.18
CA ASN A 103 -9.99 0.14 -1.31
C ASN A 103 -9.60 1.17 -0.27
N ALA A 104 -9.29 0.70 0.92
CA ALA A 104 -8.71 1.50 1.98
C ALA A 104 -7.60 0.70 2.63
N SER A 105 -6.44 1.31 2.83
CA SER A 105 -5.36 0.72 3.61
C SER A 105 -4.84 1.72 4.64
N TYR A 106 -4.53 1.22 5.82
CA TYR A 106 -3.90 1.97 6.89
C TYR A 106 -2.75 1.16 7.45
N GLN A 107 -1.60 1.79 7.58
CA GLN A 107 -0.41 1.20 8.18
C GLN A 107 0.16 2.19 9.20
N GLU A 108 0.51 1.66 10.35
CA GLU A 108 1.18 2.42 11.39
C GLU A 108 2.42 1.65 11.86
N ALA A 109 3.56 2.31 11.85
CA ALA A 109 4.78 1.82 12.48
C ALA A 109 5.25 2.84 13.51
N ALA A 110 5.60 2.35 14.70
CA ALA A 110 6.06 3.19 15.80
C ALA A 110 7.07 2.46 16.67
N ASP A 111 8.05 3.20 17.14
CA ASP A 111 8.94 2.74 18.19
C ASP A 111 8.54 3.39 19.52
N LYS A 112 8.41 2.56 20.55
CA LYS A 112 8.12 3.01 21.92
C LYS A 112 9.31 2.74 22.82
N GLN A 113 9.60 3.68 23.66
CA GLN A 113 10.50 3.49 24.80
C GLN A 113 9.69 3.56 26.09
N GLY A 114 9.55 2.41 26.76
CA GLY A 114 8.63 2.28 27.88
C GLY A 114 7.16 2.51 27.46
N ARG A 115 6.52 3.54 28.03
CA ARG A 115 5.14 3.94 27.69
C ARG A 115 5.05 5.03 26.63
N TYR A 116 6.17 5.63 26.25
CA TYR A 116 6.20 6.78 25.34
C TYR A 116 6.49 6.36 23.90
N ILE A 117 5.71 6.89 22.95
CA ILE A 117 6.02 6.79 21.52
C ILE A 117 7.13 7.79 21.23
N MET A 118 8.20 7.36 20.58
CA MET A 118 9.25 8.24 20.11
C MET A 118 8.74 9.06 18.91
N PRO A 119 8.57 10.39 19.03
CA PRO A 119 7.87 11.18 18.01
C PRO A 119 8.52 11.18 16.63
N GLY A 120 9.85 10.94 16.58
CA GLY A 120 10.61 10.85 15.33
C GLY A 120 10.39 9.53 14.57
N ASN A 121 9.93 8.48 15.25
CA ASN A 121 9.84 7.12 14.72
C ASN A 121 8.39 6.67 14.47
N LEU A 122 7.43 7.58 14.62
CA LEU A 122 6.05 7.32 14.26
C LEU A 122 5.84 7.60 12.78
N THR A 123 5.45 6.57 12.04
CA THR A 123 5.02 6.67 10.65
C THR A 123 3.60 6.15 10.51
N ARG A 124 2.77 6.84 9.74
CA ARG A 124 1.42 6.44 9.38
C ARG A 124 1.23 6.63 7.90
N PHE A 125 0.72 5.62 7.27
CA PHE A 125 0.35 5.66 5.87
C PHE A 125 -1.12 5.26 5.74
N MET A 126 -1.89 6.09 5.04
CA MET A 126 -3.28 5.81 4.70
C MET A 126 -3.46 5.97 3.20
N ASN A 127 -4.10 5.00 2.58
CA ASN A 127 -4.44 5.06 1.17
C ASN A 127 -5.93 4.74 1.01
N LEU A 128 -6.63 5.56 0.22
CA LEU A 128 -8.03 5.40 -0.13
C LEU A 128 -8.16 5.46 -1.64
N GLY A 129 -8.92 4.55 -2.21
CA GLY A 129 -9.22 4.54 -3.63
C GLY A 129 -10.68 4.18 -3.88
N ALA A 130 -11.27 4.80 -4.88
CA ALA A 130 -12.57 4.43 -5.41
C ALA A 130 -12.51 4.47 -6.92
N ASN A 131 -13.01 3.41 -7.58
CA ASN A 131 -12.98 3.28 -9.03
C ASN A 131 -14.33 2.80 -9.53
N TYR A 132 -14.76 3.37 -10.63
CA TYR A 132 -15.93 2.94 -11.38
C TYR A 132 -15.51 2.49 -12.77
N GLY A 133 -15.76 1.24 -13.08
CA GLY A 133 -15.41 0.60 -14.34
C GLY A 133 -16.64 0.26 -15.18
N ILE A 134 -16.51 0.44 -16.48
CA ILE A 134 -17.46 0.00 -17.47
C ILE A 134 -16.71 -0.87 -18.49
N ASP A 135 -17.19 -2.11 -18.66
CA ASP A 135 -16.69 -3.02 -19.68
C ASP A 135 -17.74 -3.15 -20.80
N PHE A 136 -17.36 -2.85 -22.01
CA PHE A 136 -18.16 -3.02 -23.20
C PHE A 136 -17.79 -4.35 -23.89
N THR A 137 -18.55 -5.40 -23.59
CA THR A 137 -18.25 -6.78 -24.06
C THR A 137 -18.16 -6.90 -25.57
N PRO A 138 -19.07 -6.32 -26.38
CA PRO A 138 -19.00 -6.46 -27.84
C PRO A 138 -17.83 -5.75 -28.48
N LEU A 139 -17.27 -4.75 -27.79
CA LEU A 139 -16.15 -3.94 -28.28
C LEU A 139 -14.81 -4.40 -27.74
N ASP A 140 -14.80 -5.36 -26.79
CA ASP A 140 -13.61 -5.76 -26.03
C ASP A 140 -12.87 -4.52 -25.48
N PHE A 141 -13.64 -3.53 -24.96
CA PHE A 141 -13.15 -2.24 -24.50
C PHE A 141 -13.60 -1.96 -23.08
N SER A 142 -12.72 -1.47 -22.25
CA SER A 142 -13.04 -1.07 -20.88
C SER A 142 -12.55 0.34 -20.56
N VAL A 143 -13.30 1.03 -19.73
CA VAL A 143 -12.97 2.34 -19.17
C VAL A 143 -13.15 2.30 -17.67
N THR A 144 -12.16 2.76 -16.94
CA THR A 144 -12.22 2.89 -15.49
C THR A 144 -11.84 4.30 -15.09
N ALA A 145 -12.73 4.98 -14.39
CA ALA A 145 -12.47 6.27 -13.78
C ALA A 145 -12.38 6.09 -12.26
N GLY A 146 -11.38 6.69 -11.64
CA GLY A 146 -11.16 6.56 -10.22
C GLY A 146 -10.59 7.82 -9.59
N ILE A 147 -10.61 7.83 -8.26
CA ILE A 147 -9.94 8.82 -7.43
C ILE A 147 -9.11 8.09 -6.37
N ASN A 148 -7.90 8.57 -6.14
CA ASN A 148 -7.01 8.05 -5.12
C ASN A 148 -6.61 9.18 -4.17
N ALA A 149 -6.53 8.86 -2.88
CA ALA A 149 -6.01 9.75 -1.86
C ALA A 149 -5.02 8.96 -1.00
N SER A 150 -3.81 9.46 -0.84
CA SER A 150 -2.82 8.89 0.07
C SER A 150 -2.33 9.93 1.04
N ASN A 151 -2.26 9.57 2.31
CA ASN A 151 -1.75 10.41 3.37
C ASN A 151 -0.56 9.72 4.03
N ASN A 152 0.58 10.39 4.03
CA ASN A 152 1.81 9.91 4.65
C ASN A 152 2.22 10.86 5.77
N TYR A 153 2.18 10.35 6.99
CA TYR A 153 2.69 11.04 8.17
C TYR A 153 4.02 10.39 8.59
N ALA A 154 5.09 11.11 8.49
CA ALA A 154 6.41 10.69 8.93
C ALA A 154 7.22 11.87 9.45
N SER A 155 8.03 11.68 10.50
CA SER A 155 8.92 12.70 11.05
C SER A 155 8.22 14.05 11.32
N ARG A 156 6.98 14.01 11.85
CA ARG A 156 6.10 15.17 12.14
C ARG A 156 5.60 15.92 10.90
N LYS A 157 5.85 15.40 9.70
CA LYS A 157 5.32 15.96 8.45
C LYS A 157 4.13 15.13 8.00
N ASN A 158 3.11 15.82 7.49
CA ASN A 158 1.91 15.20 6.96
C ASN A 158 1.76 15.59 5.49
N VAL A 159 1.92 14.61 4.60
CA VAL A 159 1.86 14.81 3.16
C VAL A 159 0.63 14.08 2.61
N LEU A 160 -0.30 14.85 2.08
CA LEU A 160 -1.50 14.36 1.41
C LEU A 160 -1.31 14.44 -0.10
N THR A 161 -1.53 13.35 -0.80
CA THR A 161 -1.60 13.30 -2.27
C THR A 161 -2.99 12.82 -2.67
N ILE A 162 -3.67 13.58 -3.53
CA ILE A 162 -5.00 13.25 -4.02
C ILE A 162 -5.08 13.50 -5.52
N GLY A 163 -5.81 12.65 -6.24
CA GLY A 163 -6.03 12.88 -7.65
C GLY A 163 -6.87 11.83 -8.37
N PRO A 164 -7.49 12.23 -9.48
CA PRO A 164 -8.22 11.33 -10.37
C PRO A 164 -7.28 10.50 -11.23
N THR A 165 -7.79 9.34 -11.64
CA THR A 165 -7.16 8.42 -12.59
C THR A 165 -8.20 7.97 -13.62
N LEU A 166 -7.82 7.93 -14.87
CA LEU A 166 -8.61 7.39 -15.97
C LEU A 166 -7.79 6.30 -16.67
N THR A 167 -8.36 5.13 -16.81
CA THR A 167 -7.75 4.01 -17.52
C THR A 167 -8.69 3.55 -18.63
N CYS A 168 -8.16 3.43 -19.83
CA CYS A 168 -8.85 2.83 -20.96
C CYS A 168 -8.06 1.61 -21.42
N SER A 169 -8.72 0.49 -21.69
CA SER A 169 -8.05 -0.67 -22.25
C SER A 169 -8.88 -1.31 -23.36
N LYS A 170 -8.21 -1.94 -24.31
CA LYS A 170 -8.82 -2.61 -25.45
C LYS A 170 -8.10 -3.90 -25.79
N HIS A 171 -8.90 -4.92 -26.08
CA HIS A 171 -8.39 -6.16 -26.66
C HIS A 171 -8.58 -6.12 -28.18
N LEU A 172 -7.54 -6.49 -28.91
CA LEU A 172 -7.51 -6.51 -30.37
C LEU A 172 -7.05 -7.89 -30.87
N PHE A 173 -7.26 -8.18 -32.14
CA PHE A 173 -6.83 -9.41 -32.78
C PHE A 173 -7.28 -10.68 -32.06
N LYS A 174 -8.60 -10.79 -31.79
CA LYS A 174 -9.17 -11.91 -31.02
C LYS A 174 -8.50 -12.09 -29.64
N LYS A 175 -8.22 -10.97 -28.96
CA LYS A 175 -7.57 -10.91 -27.64
C LYS A 175 -6.08 -11.27 -27.65
N ALA A 176 -5.46 -11.37 -28.83
CA ALA A 176 -4.01 -11.57 -28.92
C ALA A 176 -3.21 -10.34 -28.50
N LEU A 177 -3.75 -9.13 -28.72
CA LEU A 177 -3.16 -7.87 -28.28
C LEU A 177 -4.06 -7.20 -27.25
N THR A 178 -3.52 -6.90 -26.08
CA THR A 178 -4.15 -6.03 -25.09
C THR A 178 -3.35 -4.73 -25.03
N THR A 179 -4.01 -3.61 -25.22
CA THR A 179 -3.40 -2.28 -25.09
C THR A 179 -4.21 -1.42 -24.14
N GLY A 180 -3.53 -0.56 -23.38
CA GLY A 180 -4.19 0.33 -22.46
C GLY A 180 -3.42 1.64 -22.25
N LEU A 181 -4.17 2.67 -21.90
CA LEU A 181 -3.69 4.00 -21.55
C LEU A 181 -4.23 4.37 -20.18
N THR A 182 -3.35 4.74 -19.28
CA THR A 182 -3.70 5.27 -17.95
C THR A 182 -3.21 6.70 -17.85
N LEU A 183 -4.10 7.61 -17.48
CA LEU A 183 -3.82 9.00 -17.20
C LEU A 183 -4.11 9.26 -15.73
N SER A 184 -3.22 9.96 -15.03
CA SER A 184 -3.49 10.42 -13.67
C SER A 184 -2.99 11.84 -13.44
N PHE A 185 -3.74 12.55 -12.62
CA PHE A 185 -3.43 13.87 -12.15
C PHE A 185 -3.43 13.86 -10.62
N ASN A 186 -2.29 14.14 -9.99
CA ASN A 186 -2.16 14.09 -8.55
C ASN A 186 -1.67 15.41 -8.01
N GLN A 187 -2.29 15.89 -6.96
CA GLN A 187 -1.87 17.08 -6.23
C GLN A 187 -1.35 16.66 -4.85
N THR A 188 -0.12 17.06 -4.55
CA THR A 188 0.55 16.80 -3.28
C THR A 188 0.53 18.06 -2.43
N GLN A 189 0.14 17.93 -1.16
CA GLN A 189 0.04 19.01 -0.19
C GLN A 189 0.74 18.62 1.12
N GLU A 190 1.38 19.58 1.77
CA GLU A 190 1.91 19.47 3.14
C GLU A 190 1.33 20.59 4.00
N ALA A 191 0.73 20.23 5.14
CA ALA A 191 0.08 21.17 6.05
C ALA A 191 -0.90 22.16 5.35
N GLY A 192 -1.65 21.67 4.35
CA GLY A 192 -2.62 22.48 3.57
C GLY A 192 -1.99 23.34 2.47
N ARG A 193 -0.66 23.35 2.33
CA ARG A 193 0.03 24.07 1.24
C ARG A 193 0.31 23.12 0.08
N LYS A 194 0.00 23.53 -1.13
CA LYS A 194 0.33 22.79 -2.34
C LYS A 194 1.85 22.73 -2.52
N LEU A 195 2.40 21.50 -2.59
CA LEU A 195 3.80 21.28 -2.85
C LEU A 195 4.09 21.03 -4.32
N ALA A 196 3.29 20.15 -4.92
CA ALA A 196 3.52 19.71 -6.28
C ALA A 196 2.23 19.27 -6.97
N THR A 197 2.27 19.31 -8.29
CA THR A 197 1.29 18.67 -9.16
C THR A 197 2.02 17.67 -10.03
N ILE A 198 1.50 16.45 -10.14
CA ILE A 198 2.10 15.36 -10.89
C ILE A 198 1.11 14.88 -11.94
N TYR A 199 1.52 14.93 -13.19
CA TYR A 199 0.81 14.38 -14.33
C TYR A 199 1.50 13.10 -14.75
N ASN A 200 0.76 12.01 -14.87
CA ASN A 200 1.29 10.75 -15.37
C ASN A 200 0.45 10.29 -16.57
N ALA A 201 1.14 9.84 -17.60
CA ALA A 201 0.55 9.12 -18.71
C ALA A 201 1.33 7.82 -18.91
N ARG A 202 0.63 6.70 -18.88
CA ARG A 202 1.23 5.38 -19.08
C ARG A 202 0.47 4.63 -20.15
N TRP A 203 1.16 4.26 -21.20
CA TRP A 203 0.69 3.34 -22.22
C TRP A 203 1.34 1.97 -22.02
N HIS A 204 0.59 0.90 -22.28
CA HIS A 204 1.11 -0.46 -22.31
C HIS A 204 0.46 -1.26 -23.42
N ALA A 205 1.20 -2.22 -23.95
CA ALA A 205 0.73 -3.18 -24.92
C ALA A 205 1.32 -4.56 -24.60
N ASN A 206 0.46 -5.56 -24.59
CA ASN A 206 0.85 -6.96 -24.42
C ASN A 206 0.36 -7.73 -25.64
N TYR A 207 1.29 -8.25 -26.43
CA TYR A 207 0.98 -9.01 -27.62
C TYR A 207 1.43 -10.45 -27.47
N ARG A 208 0.48 -11.37 -27.60
CA ARG A 208 0.74 -12.80 -27.56
C ARG A 208 0.57 -13.35 -28.98
N PHE A 209 1.63 -13.97 -29.53
CA PHE A 209 1.63 -14.55 -30.86
C PHE A 209 2.18 -15.97 -30.85
N LEU A 210 1.77 -16.77 -31.82
CA LEU A 210 2.13 -18.17 -31.95
C LEU A 210 1.96 -19.00 -30.67
N LYS A 211 0.99 -18.64 -29.82
CA LYS A 211 0.63 -19.27 -28.54
C LYS A 211 1.74 -19.29 -27.46
N ARG A 212 2.99 -19.20 -27.82
CA ARG A 212 4.17 -19.37 -26.94
C ARG A 212 5.01 -18.10 -26.79
N HIS A 213 4.79 -17.09 -27.62
CA HIS A 213 5.55 -15.87 -27.63
C HIS A 213 4.76 -14.71 -27.03
N GLY A 214 5.35 -13.98 -26.14
CA GLY A 214 4.79 -12.78 -25.54
C GLY A 214 5.73 -11.58 -25.73
N LEU A 215 5.21 -10.49 -26.24
CA LEU A 215 5.89 -9.20 -26.34
C LEU A 215 5.14 -8.20 -25.48
N ASN A 216 5.82 -7.59 -24.52
CA ASN A 216 5.28 -6.54 -23.69
C ASN A 216 6.04 -5.25 -23.97
N ALA A 217 5.30 -4.17 -24.21
CA ALA A 217 5.85 -2.84 -24.35
C ALA A 217 5.13 -1.89 -23.41
N SER A 218 5.85 -0.98 -22.78
CA SER A 218 5.27 0.09 -21.99
C SER A 218 6.06 1.38 -22.12
N VAL A 219 5.35 2.50 -22.12
CA VAL A 219 5.89 3.84 -22.07
C VAL A 219 5.20 4.60 -20.97
N ALA A 220 5.96 5.20 -20.07
CA ALA A 220 5.46 6.02 -18.99
C ALA A 220 6.10 7.42 -19.06
N TYR A 221 5.27 8.43 -19.09
CA TYR A 221 5.66 9.82 -18.99
C TYR A 221 5.16 10.40 -17.68
N GLN A 222 6.02 11.07 -16.95
CA GLN A 222 5.69 11.79 -15.74
C GLN A 222 6.19 13.22 -15.84
N HIS A 223 5.34 14.17 -15.52
CA HIS A 223 5.70 15.56 -15.34
C HIS A 223 5.33 16.02 -13.94
N ARG A 224 6.31 16.54 -13.21
CA ARG A 224 6.16 17.08 -11.86
C ARG A 224 6.38 18.59 -11.88
N SER A 225 5.35 19.35 -11.56
CA SER A 225 5.39 20.79 -11.39
C SER A 225 5.41 21.11 -9.90
N LEU A 226 6.41 21.85 -9.44
CA LEU A 226 6.58 22.26 -8.05
C LEU A 226 5.96 23.64 -7.83
N SER A 227 5.37 23.86 -6.66
CA SER A 227 4.68 25.12 -6.35
C SER A 227 5.62 26.22 -5.89
N GLU A 228 6.82 25.90 -5.44
CA GLU A 228 7.85 26.87 -5.08
C GLU A 228 8.65 27.29 -6.32
N ALA A 229 8.74 28.58 -6.59
CA ALA A 229 9.43 29.14 -7.75
C ALA A 229 10.96 28.89 -7.76
N THR A 230 11.54 28.55 -6.62
CA THR A 230 12.96 28.22 -6.46
C THR A 230 13.31 26.79 -6.86
N LEU A 231 12.30 25.93 -7.03
CA LEU A 231 12.48 24.51 -7.34
C LEU A 231 12.20 24.24 -8.81
N THR A 232 13.02 23.40 -9.42
CA THR A 232 12.91 23.06 -10.85
C THR A 232 11.87 21.99 -11.12
N ASN A 233 10.97 22.23 -12.06
CA ASN A 233 10.06 21.22 -12.59
C ASN A 233 10.86 20.08 -13.22
N SER A 234 10.34 18.87 -13.12
CA SER A 234 10.99 17.68 -13.66
C SER A 234 10.06 16.89 -14.57
N SER A 235 10.62 16.36 -15.63
CA SER A 235 9.91 15.41 -16.51
C SER A 235 10.74 14.15 -16.68
N SER A 236 10.10 13.02 -16.70
CA SER A 236 10.74 11.73 -16.96
C SER A 236 9.95 10.94 -17.99
N LEU A 237 10.66 10.27 -18.87
CA LEU A 237 10.11 9.32 -19.84
C LEU A 237 10.82 7.99 -19.64
N THR A 238 10.04 6.95 -19.37
CA THR A 238 10.56 5.59 -19.21
C THR A 238 9.90 4.69 -20.24
N SER A 239 10.69 3.91 -20.96
CA SER A 239 10.19 2.90 -21.88
C SER A 239 10.78 1.54 -21.53
N GLN A 240 9.97 0.51 -21.67
CA GLN A 240 10.37 -0.87 -21.43
C GLN A 240 9.78 -1.76 -22.51
N ILE A 241 10.61 -2.65 -23.05
CA ILE A 241 10.18 -3.72 -23.96
C ILE A 241 10.71 -5.03 -23.36
N SER A 242 9.86 -6.03 -23.26
CA SER A 242 10.23 -7.37 -22.83
C SER A 242 9.63 -8.42 -23.72
N TYR A 243 10.40 -9.46 -23.97
CA TYR A 243 9.98 -10.63 -24.71
C TYR A 243 10.01 -11.86 -23.79
N SER A 244 8.99 -12.70 -23.88
CA SER A 244 8.90 -13.96 -23.14
C SER A 244 8.57 -15.09 -24.09
N TYR A 245 9.17 -16.26 -23.84
CA TYR A 245 8.87 -17.50 -24.53
C TYR A 245 8.47 -18.57 -23.49
N SER A 246 7.36 -19.26 -23.75
CA SER A 246 6.86 -20.34 -22.91
C SER A 246 7.11 -21.68 -23.64
N PHE A 247 7.83 -22.57 -23.02
CA PHE A 247 8.15 -23.92 -23.54
C PHE A 247 6.92 -24.84 -23.55
#